data_25a36fffdebfd767da02bc6af43fff44
#
_entry.id   25a36fffdebfd767da02bc6af43fff44
#
_cell.length_a   1.000
_cell.length_b   1.000
_cell.length_c   1.000
_cell.angle_alpha   90.00
_cell.angle_beta   90.00
_cell.angle_gamma   90.00
#
_symmetry.space_group_name_H-M   'P 1'
#
loop_
_entity.id
_entity.type
_entity.pdbx_description
1 polymer ?
#
loop_
_entity_poly.entity_id
_entity_poly.type
_entity_poly.pdbx_seq_one_letter_code
_entity_poly.pdbx_strand_id
1 'polypeptide(L)'
;VLLLTIEQRGDVACHTGARSCFYDDGPTATAGGAAALPPPADVCTELMRVIEGRRDRPEPGSYTNKLLEGGDNRILKKIGEESAEFVMACKDDDAEAIAGEAADLVFHLQVALAHHGVSWRRVQRVLADRRGAPRRE
;
A
#
# COMPACT_ATOMS: atom_id res chain seq x y z
N VAL A 1 -1.46 22.66 31.65
CA VAL A 1 -1.06 21.79 30.50
C VAL A 1 0.23 22.36 29.92
N LEU A 2 1.28 21.54 29.86
CA LEU A 2 2.56 21.93 29.28
C LEU A 2 2.58 21.45 27.81
N LEU A 3 2.69 22.38 26.89
CA LEU A 3 2.88 22.09 25.45
C LEU A 3 4.38 22.17 25.13
N LEU A 4 4.96 21.06 24.69
CA LEU A 4 6.33 21.00 24.21
C LEU A 4 6.32 20.92 22.67
N THR A 5 6.95 21.88 22.03
CA THR A 5 7.23 21.83 20.58
C THR A 5 8.65 21.31 20.42
N ILE A 6 8.81 20.20 19.70
CA ILE A 6 10.10 19.58 19.46
C ILE A 6 10.34 19.45 17.96
N GLU A 7 11.60 19.56 17.56
CA GLU A 7 12.03 19.25 16.20
C GLU A 7 12.51 17.78 16.16
N GLN A 8 11.80 16.96 15.40
CA GLN A 8 12.15 15.55 15.23
C GLN A 8 13.25 15.41 14.19
N ARG A 9 14.35 14.74 14.55
CA ARG A 9 15.38 14.30 13.59
C ARG A 9 15.20 12.82 13.31
N GLY A 10 14.93 12.48 12.03
CA GLY A 10 14.62 11.14 11.56
C GLY A 10 13.16 11.00 11.11
N ASP A 11 12.85 9.89 10.44
CA ASP A 11 11.59 9.80 9.67
C ASP A 11 10.37 9.37 10.49
N VAL A 12 10.53 8.68 11.63
CA VAL A 12 9.41 8.08 12.36
C VAL A 12 9.60 8.11 13.87
N ALA A 13 8.73 8.81 14.57
CA ALA A 13 8.65 8.78 16.04
C ALA A 13 7.46 7.93 16.54
N CYS A 14 6.53 7.55 15.67
CA CYS A 14 5.31 6.82 16.04
C CYS A 14 5.45 5.32 15.76
N HIS A 15 5.01 4.48 16.70
CA HIS A 15 4.98 3.02 16.57
C HIS A 15 4.10 2.50 15.43
N THR A 16 3.19 3.32 14.91
CA THR A 16 2.34 3.02 13.73
C THR A 16 3.00 3.37 12.40
N GLY A 17 4.21 3.94 12.42
CA GLY A 17 4.88 4.40 11.22
C GLY A 17 4.51 5.81 10.78
N ALA A 18 3.61 6.48 11.47
CA ALA A 18 3.28 7.86 11.20
C ALA A 18 4.35 8.81 11.73
N ARG A 19 4.51 9.99 11.12
CA ARG A 19 5.48 11.00 11.54
C ARG A 19 5.25 11.49 12.97
N SER A 20 4.01 11.44 13.47
CA SER A 20 3.61 11.83 14.81
C SER A 20 2.47 10.96 15.32
N CYS A 21 2.38 10.75 16.62
CA CYS A 21 1.22 10.14 17.27
C CYS A 21 0.06 11.13 17.46
N PHE A 22 0.28 12.40 17.21
CA PHE A 22 -0.72 13.45 17.30
C PHE A 22 -1.28 13.71 15.91
N TYR A 23 -2.41 13.08 15.61
CA TYR A 23 -3.13 13.26 14.35
C TYR A 23 -4.12 14.41 14.40
N ASP A 24 -4.47 14.85 15.61
CA ASP A 24 -5.39 15.94 15.75
C ASP A 24 -4.64 17.27 15.68
N ASP A 25 -5.10 18.05 14.77
CA ASP A 25 -4.76 19.43 14.62
C ASP A 25 -5.04 20.15 15.94
N GLY A 26 -3.99 20.40 16.70
CA GLY A 26 -4.08 21.38 17.77
C GLY A 26 -4.58 22.72 17.20
N PRO A 27 -4.98 23.69 18.03
CA PRO A 27 -5.70 24.91 17.64
C PRO A 27 -4.94 25.88 16.72
N THR A 28 -3.98 25.40 15.93
CA THR A 28 -3.19 26.17 14.97
C THR A 28 -3.35 25.71 13.51
N ALA A 29 -4.34 24.88 13.19
CA ALA A 29 -4.69 24.64 11.80
C ALA A 29 -5.37 25.88 11.23
N THR A 30 -4.58 26.80 10.67
CA THR A 30 -5.09 27.84 9.79
C THR A 30 -5.73 27.18 8.57
N ALA A 31 -7.02 27.43 8.40
CA ALA A 31 -7.79 27.01 7.26
C ALA A 31 -7.12 27.45 5.96
N GLY A 32 -6.50 26.53 5.26
CA GLY A 32 -5.87 26.76 3.98
C GLY A 32 -5.62 25.44 3.28
N GLY A 33 -6.58 25.01 2.44
CA GLY A 33 -6.44 23.89 1.51
C GLY A 33 -6.19 22.55 2.17
N ALA A 34 -7.09 21.61 2.01
CA ALA A 34 -6.87 20.21 2.41
C ALA A 34 -5.67 19.64 1.64
N ALA A 35 -4.46 19.86 2.16
CA ALA A 35 -3.31 19.07 1.77
C ALA A 35 -3.63 17.64 2.21
N ALA A 36 -3.78 16.74 1.26
CA ALA A 36 -3.94 15.33 1.55
C ALA A 36 -2.82 14.93 2.52
N LEU A 37 -3.18 14.30 3.63
CA LEU A 37 -2.20 13.77 4.57
C LEU A 37 -1.21 12.90 3.79
N PRO A 38 0.10 13.03 4.04
CA PRO A 38 1.06 12.15 3.39
C PRO A 38 0.66 10.69 3.68
N PRO A 39 0.72 9.82 2.68
CA PRO A 39 0.37 8.41 2.89
C PRO A 39 1.22 7.86 4.04
N PRO A 40 0.64 6.96 4.88
CA PRO A 40 1.39 6.33 5.96
C PRO A 40 2.67 5.70 5.42
N ALA A 41 3.75 5.73 6.20
CA ALA A 41 5.09 5.32 5.80
C ALA A 41 5.17 3.87 5.26
N ASP A 42 4.15 3.04 5.52
CA ASP A 42 4.04 1.68 4.99
C ASP A 42 2.59 1.33 4.59
N VAL A 43 2.06 2.07 3.63
CA VAL A 43 0.70 1.85 3.09
C VAL A 43 0.49 0.43 2.56
N CYS A 44 1.51 -0.21 2.00
CA CYS A 44 1.40 -1.57 1.49
C CYS A 44 1.22 -2.61 2.61
N THR A 45 1.87 -2.42 3.75
CA THR A 45 1.64 -3.30 4.92
C THR A 45 0.23 -3.11 5.49
N GLU A 46 -0.25 -1.88 5.55
CA GLU A 46 -1.62 -1.59 5.98
C GLU A 46 -2.65 -2.22 5.03
N LEU A 47 -2.47 -2.05 3.72
CA LEU A 47 -3.31 -2.64 2.70
C LEU A 47 -3.35 -4.18 2.83
N MET A 48 -2.20 -4.82 2.99
CA MET A 48 -2.14 -6.28 3.19
C MET A 48 -2.94 -6.72 4.41
N ARG A 49 -2.84 -5.98 5.52
CA ARG A 49 -3.61 -6.27 6.73
C ARG A 49 -5.12 -6.18 6.51
N VAL A 50 -5.56 -5.19 5.73
CA VAL A 50 -6.97 -5.07 5.33
C VAL A 50 -7.41 -6.25 4.48
N ILE A 51 -6.61 -6.63 3.48
CA ILE A 51 -6.90 -7.77 2.59
C ILE A 51 -6.98 -9.09 3.37
N GLU A 52 -6.02 -9.35 4.26
CA GLU A 52 -6.04 -10.53 5.15
C GLU A 52 -7.26 -10.50 6.08
N GLY A 53 -7.61 -9.33 6.61
CA GLY A 53 -8.82 -9.16 7.41
C GLY A 53 -10.10 -9.49 6.65
N ARG A 54 -10.18 -9.13 5.36
CA ARG A 54 -11.31 -9.48 4.47
C ARG A 54 -11.36 -10.96 4.13
N ARG A 55 -10.20 -11.61 3.99
CA ARG A 55 -10.10 -13.07 3.82
C ARG A 55 -10.64 -13.81 5.04
N ASP A 56 -10.21 -13.40 6.22
CA ASP A 56 -10.51 -14.08 7.48
C ASP A 56 -11.93 -13.77 8.00
N ARG A 57 -12.45 -12.60 7.66
CA ARG A 57 -13.79 -12.12 8.01
C ARG A 57 -14.43 -11.44 6.79
N PRO A 58 -15.07 -12.21 5.89
CA PRO A 58 -15.70 -11.67 4.70
C PRO A 58 -16.78 -10.63 5.02
N GLU A 59 -16.80 -9.54 4.25
CA GLU A 59 -17.81 -8.50 4.35
C GLU A 59 -18.67 -8.45 3.09
N PRO A 60 -20.01 -8.37 3.23
CA PRO A 60 -20.91 -8.25 2.08
C PRO A 60 -20.56 -7.05 1.22
N GLY A 61 -20.52 -7.24 -0.11
CA GLY A 61 -20.22 -6.18 -1.07
C GLY A 61 -18.75 -5.86 -1.26
N SER A 62 -17.84 -6.43 -0.47
CA SER A 62 -16.40 -6.22 -0.60
C SER A 62 -15.87 -6.72 -1.95
N TYR A 63 -15.16 -5.85 -2.68
CA TYR A 63 -14.48 -6.23 -3.92
C TYR A 63 -13.37 -7.25 -3.68
N THR A 64 -12.61 -7.08 -2.60
CA THR A 64 -11.58 -8.04 -2.18
C THR A 64 -12.17 -9.44 -1.98
N ASN A 65 -13.32 -9.54 -1.30
CA ASN A 65 -13.98 -10.83 -1.12
C ASN A 65 -14.44 -11.45 -2.44
N LYS A 66 -14.96 -10.66 -3.38
CA LYS A 66 -15.31 -11.15 -4.72
C LYS A 66 -14.12 -11.70 -5.49
N LEU A 67 -12.93 -11.11 -5.30
CA LEU A 67 -11.69 -11.63 -5.90
C LEU A 67 -11.28 -12.95 -5.25
N LEU A 68 -11.25 -13.00 -3.93
CA LEU A 68 -10.87 -14.19 -3.16
C LEU A 68 -11.81 -15.38 -3.42
N GLU A 69 -13.12 -15.13 -3.50
CA GLU A 69 -14.13 -16.13 -3.85
C GLU A 69 -13.96 -16.67 -5.27
N GLY A 70 -13.52 -15.82 -6.19
CA GLY A 70 -13.25 -16.20 -7.57
C GLY A 70 -11.95 -17.00 -7.76
N GLY A 71 -11.12 -17.05 -6.72
CA GLY A 71 -9.85 -17.79 -6.69
C GLY A 71 -8.85 -17.35 -7.75
N ASP A 72 -7.89 -18.22 -8.02
CA ASP A 72 -6.77 -17.94 -8.94
C ASP A 72 -7.21 -17.40 -10.29
N ASN A 73 -8.22 -17.99 -10.91
CA ASN A 73 -8.64 -17.57 -12.25
C ASN A 73 -9.03 -16.09 -12.30
N ARG A 74 -9.73 -15.61 -11.27
CA ARG A 74 -10.18 -14.22 -11.22
C ARG A 74 -9.05 -13.28 -10.82
N ILE A 75 -8.25 -13.67 -9.83
CA ILE A 75 -7.15 -12.87 -9.30
C ILE A 75 -6.06 -12.72 -10.36
N LEU A 76 -5.61 -13.83 -10.97
CA LEU A 76 -4.54 -13.83 -11.96
C LEU A 76 -4.96 -13.14 -13.26
N LYS A 77 -6.24 -13.26 -13.66
CA LYS A 77 -6.79 -12.49 -14.78
C LYS A 77 -6.62 -10.99 -14.53
N LYS A 78 -6.98 -10.50 -13.32
CA LYS A 78 -6.85 -9.08 -12.98
C LYS A 78 -5.38 -8.63 -12.97
N ILE A 79 -4.46 -9.41 -12.44
CA ILE A 79 -3.03 -9.10 -12.51
C ILE A 79 -2.56 -8.94 -13.96
N GLY A 80 -3.04 -9.80 -14.87
CA GLY A 80 -2.74 -9.70 -16.30
C GLY A 80 -3.29 -8.42 -16.93
N GLU A 81 -4.53 -8.06 -16.63
CA GLU A 81 -5.19 -6.84 -17.09
C GLU A 81 -4.43 -5.59 -16.61
N GLU A 82 -4.22 -5.44 -15.30
CA GLU A 82 -3.52 -4.29 -14.70
C GLU A 82 -2.06 -4.18 -15.18
N SER A 83 -1.40 -5.32 -15.42
CA SER A 83 -0.05 -5.31 -15.99
C SER A 83 -0.03 -4.75 -17.41
N ALA A 84 -1.04 -5.06 -18.23
CA ALA A 84 -1.15 -4.53 -19.59
C ALA A 84 -1.47 -3.03 -19.58
N GLU A 85 -2.39 -2.59 -18.71
CA GLU A 85 -2.77 -1.19 -18.54
C GLU A 85 -1.59 -0.36 -18.03
N PHE A 86 -0.82 -0.86 -17.06
CA PHE A 86 0.43 -0.24 -16.62
C PHE A 86 1.46 -0.06 -17.75
N VAL A 87 1.64 -1.08 -18.60
CA VAL A 87 2.54 -0.99 -19.75
C VAL A 87 2.08 0.07 -20.75
N MET A 88 0.77 0.17 -20.99
CA MET A 88 0.20 1.19 -21.89
C MET A 88 0.38 2.59 -21.31
N ALA A 89 0.08 2.80 -20.03
CA ALA A 89 0.29 4.06 -19.34
C ALA A 89 1.76 4.52 -19.41
N CYS A 90 2.71 3.60 -19.23
CA CYS A 90 4.14 3.90 -19.40
C CYS A 90 4.49 4.32 -20.82
N LYS A 91 3.85 3.74 -21.85
CA LYS A 91 4.09 4.12 -23.25
C LYS A 91 3.53 5.51 -23.58
N ASP A 92 2.43 5.87 -22.95
CA ASP A 92 1.77 7.17 -23.15
C ASP A 92 2.43 8.29 -22.31
N ASP A 93 3.40 7.94 -21.45
CA ASP A 93 4.16 8.85 -20.57
C ASP A 93 3.26 9.70 -19.67
N ASP A 94 2.12 9.14 -19.24
CA ASP A 94 1.17 9.77 -18.33
C ASP A 94 1.47 9.36 -16.87
N ALA A 95 2.09 10.28 -16.13
CA ALA A 95 2.54 10.01 -14.76
C ALA A 95 1.38 9.64 -13.80
N GLU A 96 0.21 10.23 -13.95
CA GLU A 96 -0.95 9.94 -13.10
C GLU A 96 -1.54 8.57 -13.43
N ALA A 97 -1.67 8.24 -14.72
CA ALA A 97 -2.09 6.93 -15.15
C ALA A 97 -1.08 5.84 -14.72
N ILE A 98 0.22 6.08 -14.89
CA ILE A 98 1.27 5.15 -14.43
C ILE A 98 1.14 4.88 -12.93
N ALA A 99 0.92 5.91 -12.11
CA ALA A 99 0.77 5.76 -10.66
C ALA A 99 -0.51 4.99 -10.31
N GLY A 100 -1.62 5.25 -11.01
CA GLY A 100 -2.90 4.55 -10.84
C GLY A 100 -2.76 3.06 -11.13
N GLU A 101 -2.29 2.72 -12.34
CA GLU A 101 -2.15 1.32 -12.77
C GLU A 101 -1.12 0.55 -11.91
N ALA A 102 -0.06 1.22 -11.47
CA ALA A 102 0.89 0.63 -10.53
C ALA A 102 0.24 0.31 -9.18
N ALA A 103 -0.64 1.17 -8.67
CA ALA A 103 -1.36 0.94 -7.42
C ALA A 103 -2.35 -0.22 -7.56
N ASP A 104 -3.09 -0.31 -8.67
CA ASP A 104 -4.01 -1.40 -8.95
C ASP A 104 -3.28 -2.74 -9.10
N LEU A 105 -2.14 -2.75 -9.78
CA LEU A 105 -1.28 -3.93 -9.87
C LEU A 105 -0.78 -4.38 -8.50
N VAL A 106 -0.30 -3.46 -7.64
CA VAL A 106 0.14 -3.77 -6.28
C VAL A 106 -1.02 -4.34 -5.44
N PHE A 107 -2.22 -3.77 -5.55
CA PHE A 107 -3.40 -4.28 -4.87
C PHE A 107 -3.71 -5.73 -5.27
N HIS A 108 -3.79 -6.03 -6.56
CA HIS A 108 -4.10 -7.37 -7.05
C HIS A 108 -2.99 -8.38 -6.74
N LEU A 109 -1.71 -7.97 -6.74
CA LEU A 109 -0.60 -8.79 -6.27
C LEU A 109 -0.75 -9.15 -4.78
N GLN A 110 -1.15 -8.19 -3.93
CA GLN A 110 -1.38 -8.46 -2.51
C GLN A 110 -2.58 -9.39 -2.27
N VAL A 111 -3.65 -9.27 -3.07
CA VAL A 111 -4.78 -10.22 -3.01
C VAL A 111 -4.32 -11.64 -3.37
N ALA A 112 -3.49 -11.80 -4.40
CA ALA A 112 -2.89 -13.09 -4.75
C ALA A 112 -2.04 -13.64 -3.61
N LEU A 113 -1.18 -12.81 -3.02
CA LEU A 113 -0.34 -13.21 -1.88
C LEU A 113 -1.20 -13.69 -0.70
N ALA A 114 -2.25 -12.96 -0.36
CA ALA A 114 -3.17 -13.32 0.72
C ALA A 114 -3.91 -14.64 0.42
N HIS A 115 -4.33 -14.84 -0.84
CA HIS A 115 -4.97 -16.07 -1.30
C HIS A 115 -4.06 -17.29 -1.11
N HIS A 116 -2.78 -17.14 -1.44
CA HIS A 116 -1.77 -18.19 -1.29
C HIS A 116 -1.11 -18.26 0.09
N GLY A 117 -1.56 -17.46 1.07
CA GLY A 117 -0.99 -17.46 2.42
C GLY A 117 0.45 -16.93 2.51
N VAL A 118 0.86 -16.09 1.56
CA VAL A 118 2.19 -15.46 1.53
C VAL A 118 2.10 -14.05 2.10
N SER A 119 2.81 -13.78 3.18
CA SER A 119 2.79 -12.45 3.81
C SER A 119 3.58 -11.42 3.00
N TRP A 120 3.12 -10.15 3.04
CA TRP A 120 3.84 -9.02 2.45
C TRP A 120 5.25 -8.88 3.00
N ARG A 121 5.43 -9.13 4.30
CA ARG A 121 6.74 -9.13 4.96
C ARG A 121 7.73 -10.09 4.31
N ARG A 122 7.27 -11.23 3.79
CA ARG A 122 8.14 -12.17 3.07
C ARG A 122 8.63 -11.57 1.76
N VAL A 123 7.77 -10.87 1.02
CA VAL A 123 8.16 -10.15 -0.20
C VAL A 123 9.19 -9.07 0.10
N GLN A 124 8.93 -8.25 1.13
CA GLN A 124 9.86 -7.20 1.58
C GLN A 124 11.25 -7.79 1.94
N ARG A 125 11.28 -8.93 2.63
CA ARG A 125 12.54 -9.61 2.96
C ARG A 125 13.30 -10.03 1.71
N VAL A 126 12.62 -10.67 0.74
CA VAL A 126 13.25 -11.07 -0.53
C VAL A 126 13.83 -9.86 -1.26
N LEU A 127 13.12 -8.73 -1.28
CA LEU A 127 13.62 -7.49 -1.89
C LEU A 127 14.83 -6.93 -1.13
N ALA A 128 14.79 -6.94 0.21
CA ALA A 128 15.88 -6.48 1.05
C ALA A 128 17.15 -7.34 0.83
N ASP A 129 17.00 -8.66 0.78
CA ASP A 129 18.12 -9.59 0.55
C ASP A 129 18.76 -9.37 -0.83
N ARG A 130 17.97 -9.04 -1.85
CA ARG A 130 18.48 -8.76 -3.20
C ARG A 130 19.18 -7.42 -3.32
N ARG A 131 18.91 -6.46 -2.44
CA ARG A 131 19.50 -5.11 -2.49
C ARG A 131 21.01 -5.10 -2.29
N GLY A 132 21.59 -6.08 -1.59
CA GLY A 132 23.01 -6.23 -1.36
C GLY A 132 23.68 -7.31 -2.21
N ALA A 133 22.94 -8.04 -3.04
CA ALA A 133 23.51 -9.12 -3.86
C ALA A 133 23.91 -8.61 -5.25
N PRO A 134 25.04 -9.10 -5.81
CA PRO A 134 25.39 -8.80 -7.20
C PRO A 134 24.28 -9.29 -8.14
N ARG A 135 23.92 -8.48 -9.17
CA ARG A 135 22.96 -8.88 -10.19
C ARG A 135 23.47 -10.16 -10.86
N ARG A 136 22.64 -11.20 -10.86
CA ARG A 136 22.84 -12.32 -11.78
C ARG A 136 22.41 -11.83 -13.15
N GLU A 137 23.36 -11.78 -14.10
CA GLU A 137 23.10 -11.59 -15.53
C GLU A 137 22.30 -12.78 -16.08
#